data_74da52d4be448c3ad5fa79e54d1c9397
#
_entry.id   74da52d4be448c3ad5fa79e54d1c9397
#
_cell.length_a   1.000
_cell.length_b   1.000
_cell.length_c   1.000
_cell.angle_alpha   90.00
_cell.angle_beta   90.00
_cell.angle_gamma   90.00
#
_symmetry.space_group_name_H-M   'P 1'
#
loop_
_entity.id
_entity.type
_entity.pdbx_description
1 polymer ?
#
loop_
_entity_poly.entity_id
_entity_poly.type
_entity_poly.pdbx_seq_one_letter_code
_entity_poly.pdbx_strand_id
1 'polypeptide(L)'
;MKTKYFFLVFLSLQVVISQSDKITHELDNFIEVKGFDGLSINLVKSNTNRAVITGANTNKVAVVNNDGVLKLRMEIDKMFSGYRTFIDLFYTEELKVIDVNEDARIASEDVFEQEILDVRAQEGGELVLKCQTEQLLVKSVTGGEIEVSGFSDNQDIIINTGGSYNGKAFKTKFTTIAVNAGGNAEIYATDYVKANVKAGGEVLVYGNPIKMDEKKVFGGKIKRME
;
A
#
# COMPACT_ATOMS: atom_id res chain seq x y z
N MET A 1 -26.10 63.08 -42.92
CA MET A 1 -25.46 62.55 -41.70
C MET A 1 -25.82 61.08 -41.57
N LYS A 2 -24.83 60.16 -41.78
CA LYS A 2 -25.06 58.70 -41.63
C LYS A 2 -24.46 58.26 -40.30
N THR A 3 -25.34 57.97 -39.35
CA THR A 3 -24.97 57.46 -38.01
C THR A 3 -24.61 55.99 -38.13
N LYS A 4 -23.36 55.61 -37.87
CA LYS A 4 -22.91 54.22 -37.80
C LYS A 4 -23.11 53.73 -36.37
N TYR A 5 -23.97 52.73 -36.19
CA TYR A 5 -24.09 52.00 -34.94
C TYR A 5 -22.97 50.96 -34.87
N PHE A 6 -22.09 51.07 -33.86
CA PHE A 6 -21.06 50.09 -33.53
C PHE A 6 -21.65 49.10 -32.51
N PHE A 7 -21.89 47.86 -32.98
CA PHE A 7 -22.43 46.79 -32.12
C PHE A 7 -21.27 46.11 -31.43
N LEU A 8 -21.12 46.37 -30.13
CA LEU A 8 -20.09 45.75 -29.29
C LEU A 8 -20.59 44.38 -28.82
N VAL A 9 -20.09 43.27 -29.42
CA VAL A 9 -20.40 41.92 -28.97
C VAL A 9 -19.55 41.60 -27.76
N PHE A 10 -20.17 41.54 -26.58
CA PHE A 10 -19.53 41.08 -25.35
C PHE A 10 -19.48 39.56 -25.36
N LEU A 11 -18.31 38.97 -25.66
CA LEU A 11 -18.08 37.52 -25.56
C LEU A 11 -17.81 37.19 -24.09
N SER A 12 -18.82 36.75 -23.36
CA SER A 12 -18.66 36.26 -21.99
C SER A 12 -17.99 34.88 -22.02
N LEU A 13 -16.72 34.83 -21.60
CA LEU A 13 -15.98 33.58 -21.37
C LEU A 13 -16.57 32.90 -20.12
N GLN A 14 -17.43 31.89 -20.31
CA GLN A 14 -17.90 31.06 -19.21
C GLN A 14 -16.80 30.05 -18.84
N VAL A 15 -16.10 30.30 -17.74
CA VAL A 15 -15.23 29.30 -17.11
C VAL A 15 -16.13 28.27 -16.45
N VAL A 16 -16.28 27.12 -17.10
CA VAL A 16 -16.88 25.93 -16.50
C VAL A 16 -15.88 25.37 -15.50
N ILE A 17 -16.03 25.67 -14.23
CA ILE A 17 -15.32 24.98 -13.15
C ILE A 17 -15.99 23.61 -13.05
N SER A 18 -15.33 22.59 -13.58
CA SER A 18 -15.71 21.20 -13.32
C SER A 18 -15.49 20.94 -11.83
N GLN A 19 -16.54 20.93 -11.03
CA GLN A 19 -16.48 20.35 -9.70
C GLN A 19 -16.18 18.86 -9.87
N SER A 20 -15.02 18.41 -9.42
CA SER A 20 -14.78 16.98 -9.26
C SER A 20 -15.76 16.47 -8.20
N ASP A 21 -16.58 15.49 -8.56
CA ASP A 21 -17.52 14.89 -7.64
C ASP A 21 -16.76 14.30 -6.45
N LYS A 22 -16.91 14.96 -5.30
CA LYS A 22 -16.32 14.53 -4.03
C LYS A 22 -17.41 13.87 -3.20
N ILE A 23 -17.19 12.62 -2.80
CA ILE A 23 -18.11 11.87 -1.93
C ILE A 23 -17.41 11.61 -0.60
N THR A 24 -18.12 11.80 0.50
CA THR A 24 -17.63 11.51 1.84
C THR A 24 -18.52 10.46 2.50
N HIS A 25 -17.91 9.42 3.05
CA HIS A 25 -18.57 8.42 3.88
C HIS A 25 -18.02 8.54 5.30
N GLU A 26 -18.88 8.79 6.27
CA GLU A 26 -18.55 8.61 7.70
C GLU A 26 -18.52 7.11 7.99
N LEU A 27 -17.56 6.66 8.81
CA LEU A 27 -17.27 5.25 9.03
C LEU A 27 -17.33 4.91 10.53
N ASP A 28 -17.82 3.73 10.84
CA ASP A 28 -17.62 3.10 12.14
C ASP A 28 -16.15 2.69 12.32
N ASN A 29 -15.74 2.34 13.54
CA ASN A 29 -14.39 1.90 13.85
C ASN A 29 -13.99 0.69 13.02
N PHE A 30 -12.73 0.68 12.59
CA PHE A 30 -12.11 -0.45 11.88
C PHE A 30 -10.63 -0.56 12.29
N ILE A 31 -10.11 -1.77 12.24
CA ILE A 31 -8.73 -2.13 12.56
C ILE A 31 -8.03 -2.85 11.43
N GLU A 32 -8.75 -3.17 10.38
CA GLU A 32 -8.23 -3.77 9.16
C GLU A 32 -8.75 -2.99 7.94
N VAL A 33 -7.87 -2.69 6.97
CA VAL A 33 -8.24 -2.06 5.70
C VAL A 33 -7.81 -2.92 4.53
N LYS A 34 -8.72 -3.07 3.55
CA LYS A 34 -8.47 -3.79 2.30
C LYS A 34 -8.81 -2.91 1.10
N GLY A 35 -7.86 -2.73 0.20
CA GLY A 35 -8.02 -1.99 -1.07
C GLY A 35 -7.99 -2.92 -2.27
N PHE A 36 -8.84 -2.64 -3.28
CA PHE A 36 -9.02 -3.47 -4.47
C PHE A 36 -9.19 -2.63 -5.74
N ASP A 37 -9.20 -3.29 -6.91
CA ASP A 37 -9.69 -2.78 -8.20
C ASP A 37 -8.92 -1.55 -8.73
N GLY A 38 -7.63 -1.42 -8.45
CA GLY A 38 -6.82 -0.29 -8.91
C GLY A 38 -7.07 1.03 -8.17
N LEU A 39 -7.78 1.03 -7.04
CA LEU A 39 -8.00 2.22 -6.21
C LEU A 39 -6.68 2.76 -5.65
N SER A 40 -6.54 4.09 -5.60
CA SER A 40 -5.44 4.76 -4.90
C SER A 40 -5.93 5.26 -3.54
N ILE A 41 -5.41 4.66 -2.45
CA ILE A 41 -5.85 4.93 -1.08
C ILE A 41 -4.68 5.55 -0.29
N ASN A 42 -4.93 6.71 0.30
CA ASN A 42 -4.01 7.39 1.20
C ASN A 42 -4.55 7.26 2.64
N LEU A 43 -3.77 6.66 3.54
CA LEU A 43 -4.14 6.52 4.94
C LEU A 43 -3.68 7.74 5.73
N VAL A 44 -4.58 8.36 6.48
CA VAL A 44 -4.33 9.58 7.25
C VAL A 44 -4.79 9.38 8.70
N LYS A 45 -3.88 9.46 9.66
CA LYS A 45 -4.23 9.40 11.08
C LYS A 45 -5.08 10.62 11.45
N SER A 46 -6.19 10.40 12.15
CA SER A 46 -7.19 11.44 12.43
C SER A 46 -7.90 11.18 13.77
N ASN A 47 -8.77 12.08 14.15
CA ASN A 47 -9.70 11.91 15.26
C ASN A 47 -11.12 11.52 14.83
N THR A 48 -11.34 11.27 13.54
CA THR A 48 -12.61 10.79 12.97
C THR A 48 -12.35 9.76 11.89
N ASN A 49 -13.23 8.77 11.80
CA ASN A 49 -13.19 7.75 10.75
C ASN A 49 -14.04 8.19 9.57
N ARG A 50 -13.45 8.40 8.40
CA ARG A 50 -14.18 8.74 7.16
C ARG A 50 -13.37 8.41 5.92
N ALA A 51 -14.04 8.15 4.82
CA ALA A 51 -13.45 8.03 3.50
C ALA A 51 -13.87 9.20 2.63
N VAL A 52 -12.91 9.91 2.05
CA VAL A 52 -13.12 11.01 1.11
C VAL A 52 -12.70 10.55 -0.27
N ILE A 53 -13.68 10.37 -1.16
CA ILE A 53 -13.48 9.79 -2.49
C ILE A 53 -13.52 10.91 -3.53
N THR A 54 -12.52 10.95 -4.40
CA THR A 54 -12.35 11.94 -5.47
C THR A 54 -11.91 11.29 -6.77
N GLY A 55 -11.95 12.03 -7.87
CA GLY A 55 -11.53 11.53 -9.19
C GLY A 55 -12.69 10.98 -10.02
N ALA A 56 -12.43 9.88 -10.75
CA ALA A 56 -13.41 9.26 -11.63
C ALA A 56 -14.24 8.19 -10.89
N ASN A 57 -15.48 7.96 -11.33
CA ASN A 57 -16.35 6.90 -10.81
C ASN A 57 -16.54 6.92 -9.27
N THR A 58 -16.52 8.08 -8.64
CA THR A 58 -16.62 8.23 -7.18
C THR A 58 -17.87 7.56 -6.61
N ASN A 59 -19.00 7.64 -7.33
CA ASN A 59 -20.28 7.02 -6.97
C ASN A 59 -20.34 5.51 -7.22
N LYS A 60 -19.23 4.91 -7.71
CA LYS A 60 -19.07 3.47 -7.98
C LYS A 60 -18.10 2.79 -7.03
N VAL A 61 -17.69 3.48 -5.98
CA VAL A 61 -16.88 2.90 -4.91
C VAL A 61 -17.79 2.30 -3.84
N ALA A 62 -17.67 1.02 -3.62
CA ALA A 62 -18.30 0.32 -2.51
C ALA A 62 -17.39 0.43 -1.27
N VAL A 63 -17.92 1.02 -0.22
CA VAL A 63 -17.28 1.18 1.09
C VAL A 63 -18.02 0.29 2.09
N VAL A 64 -17.41 -0.81 2.50
CA VAL A 64 -18.05 -1.84 3.33
C VAL A 64 -17.22 -2.10 4.58
N ASN A 65 -17.78 -1.84 5.75
CA ASN A 65 -17.18 -2.19 7.05
C ASN A 65 -17.98 -3.34 7.68
N ASN A 66 -17.34 -4.49 7.84
CA ASN A 66 -17.91 -5.64 8.51
C ASN A 66 -17.01 -6.04 9.69
N ASP A 67 -17.50 -5.90 10.90
CA ASP A 67 -16.82 -6.29 12.14
C ASP A 67 -15.39 -5.74 12.26
N GLY A 68 -15.20 -4.46 11.87
CA GLY A 68 -13.91 -3.80 11.92
C GLY A 68 -12.97 -4.09 10.75
N VAL A 69 -13.45 -4.78 9.70
CA VAL A 69 -12.74 -4.99 8.43
C VAL A 69 -13.35 -4.08 7.37
N LEU A 70 -12.65 -2.99 7.05
CA LEU A 70 -13.05 -2.05 6.02
C LEU A 70 -12.54 -2.49 4.65
N LYS A 71 -13.46 -2.67 3.70
CA LYS A 71 -13.16 -2.99 2.31
C LYS A 71 -13.53 -1.82 1.41
N LEU A 72 -12.57 -1.39 0.60
CA LEU A 72 -12.70 -0.33 -0.40
C LEU A 72 -12.49 -0.96 -1.79
N ARG A 73 -13.54 -1.01 -2.60
CA ARG A 73 -13.52 -1.66 -3.91
C ARG A 73 -14.46 -0.95 -4.89
N MET A 74 -14.29 -1.22 -6.16
CA MET A 74 -15.28 -0.78 -7.15
C MET A 74 -16.54 -1.66 -7.08
N GLU A 75 -17.70 -1.12 -7.46
CA GLU A 75 -18.90 -1.92 -7.71
C GLU A 75 -18.66 -2.91 -8.86
N ILE A 76 -19.43 -4.02 -8.89
CA ILE A 76 -19.26 -5.13 -9.85
C ILE A 76 -19.27 -4.67 -11.31
N ASP A 77 -20.09 -3.68 -11.66
CA ASP A 77 -20.16 -3.12 -13.01
C ASP A 77 -18.97 -2.22 -13.39
N LYS A 78 -18.06 -1.97 -12.45
CA LYS A 78 -16.84 -1.15 -12.57
C LYS A 78 -15.58 -1.81 -12.00
N MET A 79 -15.55 -3.13 -11.88
CA MET A 79 -14.36 -3.87 -11.45
C MET A 79 -13.13 -3.47 -12.29
N PHE A 80 -11.97 -3.39 -11.64
CA PHE A 80 -10.68 -2.99 -12.26
C PHE A 80 -10.69 -1.61 -12.94
N SER A 81 -11.56 -0.67 -12.54
CA SER A 81 -11.61 0.69 -13.10
C SER A 81 -11.25 1.80 -12.11
N GLY A 82 -10.64 1.46 -10.99
CA GLY A 82 -10.29 2.39 -9.91
C GLY A 82 -9.06 3.28 -10.15
N TYR A 83 -8.27 3.07 -11.21
CA TYR A 83 -6.98 3.74 -11.47
C TYR A 83 -7.01 5.28 -11.48
N ARG A 84 -8.16 5.89 -11.57
CA ARG A 84 -8.36 7.34 -11.50
C ARG A 84 -9.28 7.76 -10.35
N THR A 85 -9.47 6.87 -9.38
CA THR A 85 -10.28 7.06 -8.19
C THR A 85 -9.37 7.09 -6.97
N PHE A 86 -9.42 8.17 -6.21
CA PHE A 86 -8.54 8.45 -5.09
C PHE A 86 -9.36 8.50 -3.81
N ILE A 87 -8.84 7.92 -2.73
CA ILE A 87 -9.50 7.85 -1.44
C ILE A 87 -8.53 8.34 -0.37
N ASP A 88 -8.84 9.45 0.30
CA ASP A 88 -8.21 9.78 1.58
C ASP A 88 -9.02 9.09 2.68
N LEU A 89 -8.42 8.06 3.27
CA LEU A 89 -9.02 7.29 4.35
C LEU A 89 -8.48 7.77 5.69
N PHE A 90 -9.33 8.46 6.42
CA PHE A 90 -9.05 8.95 7.78
C PHE A 90 -9.41 7.87 8.79
N TYR A 91 -8.49 7.58 9.74
CA TYR A 91 -8.67 6.52 10.73
C TYR A 91 -8.25 6.97 12.14
N THR A 92 -8.91 6.42 13.16
CA THR A 92 -8.66 6.76 14.58
C THR A 92 -7.92 5.66 15.32
N GLU A 93 -8.27 4.40 15.10
CA GLU A 93 -7.71 3.24 15.79
C GLU A 93 -6.36 2.82 15.20
N GLU A 94 -5.60 2.00 15.91
CA GLU A 94 -4.44 1.32 15.32
C GLU A 94 -4.88 0.31 14.28
N LEU A 95 -4.34 0.43 13.05
CA LEU A 95 -4.60 -0.54 12.00
C LEU A 95 -3.71 -1.77 12.20
N LYS A 96 -4.33 -2.91 12.48
CA LYS A 96 -3.61 -4.18 12.69
C LYS A 96 -3.22 -4.85 11.40
N VAL A 97 -4.04 -4.69 10.35
CA VAL A 97 -3.84 -5.30 9.03
C VAL A 97 -4.08 -4.26 7.94
N ILE A 98 -3.13 -4.15 7.02
CA ILE A 98 -3.26 -3.36 5.79
C ILE A 98 -3.02 -4.30 4.61
N ASP A 99 -4.06 -4.52 3.79
CA ASP A 99 -4.09 -5.51 2.71
C ASP A 99 -4.47 -4.85 1.39
N VAL A 100 -3.60 -4.92 0.39
CA VAL A 100 -3.81 -4.31 -0.92
C VAL A 100 -3.82 -5.38 -2.01
N ASN A 101 -4.79 -5.30 -2.91
CA ASN A 101 -5.07 -6.33 -3.91
C ASN A 101 -5.44 -5.71 -5.25
N GLU A 102 -5.39 -6.51 -6.33
CA GLU A 102 -5.97 -6.18 -7.63
C GLU A 102 -5.51 -4.81 -8.16
N ASP A 103 -4.19 -4.65 -8.29
CA ASP A 103 -3.52 -3.43 -8.76
C ASP A 103 -3.85 -2.14 -7.96
N ALA A 104 -4.50 -2.26 -6.81
CA ALA A 104 -4.74 -1.10 -5.95
C ALA A 104 -3.43 -0.63 -5.30
N ARG A 105 -3.40 0.63 -4.86
CA ARG A 105 -2.29 1.21 -4.13
C ARG A 105 -2.76 1.74 -2.79
N ILE A 106 -2.06 1.36 -1.71
CA ILE A 106 -2.23 1.95 -0.39
C ILE A 106 -0.92 2.61 0.04
N ALA A 107 -0.98 3.86 0.48
CA ALA A 107 0.18 4.57 1.00
C ALA A 107 -0.17 5.40 2.23
N SER A 108 0.84 5.77 3.03
CA SER A 108 0.71 6.74 4.11
C SER A 108 2.00 7.55 4.26
N GLU A 109 1.85 8.85 4.54
CA GLU A 109 2.96 9.70 5.00
C GLU A 109 3.14 9.62 6.52
N ASP A 110 2.10 9.18 7.26
CA ASP A 110 2.15 9.00 8.71
C ASP A 110 3.02 7.79 9.08
N VAL A 111 3.62 7.84 10.25
CA VAL A 111 4.38 6.72 10.82
C VAL A 111 3.45 5.87 11.68
N PHE A 112 3.37 4.56 11.39
CA PHE A 112 2.64 3.60 12.22
C PHE A 112 3.50 3.21 13.42
N GLU A 113 3.11 3.65 14.60
CA GLU A 113 3.79 3.34 15.87
C GLU A 113 2.94 2.37 16.67
N GLN A 114 3.30 1.08 16.71
CA GLN A 114 2.52 0.03 17.37
C GLN A 114 3.36 -1.23 17.63
N GLU A 115 2.87 -2.15 18.45
CA GLU A 115 3.58 -3.40 18.73
C GLU A 115 3.69 -4.29 17.49
N ILE A 116 2.57 -4.56 16.81
CA ILE A 116 2.52 -5.49 15.66
C ILE A 116 1.75 -4.84 14.51
N LEU A 117 2.33 -4.90 13.31
CA LEU A 117 1.65 -4.52 12.06
C LEU A 117 1.77 -5.67 11.05
N ASP A 118 0.64 -6.05 10.43
CA ASP A 118 0.57 -7.03 9.34
C ASP A 118 0.28 -6.32 8.02
N VAL A 119 1.21 -6.38 7.08
CA VAL A 119 1.12 -5.74 5.77
C VAL A 119 1.11 -6.78 4.66
N ARG A 120 0.14 -6.66 3.76
CA ARG A 120 -0.09 -7.63 2.69
C ARG A 120 -0.28 -6.94 1.36
N ALA A 121 0.34 -7.48 0.31
CA ALA A 121 0.12 -7.06 -1.07
C ALA A 121 -0.05 -8.29 -1.97
N GLN A 122 -1.08 -8.28 -2.79
CA GLN A 122 -1.44 -9.40 -3.65
C GLN A 122 -1.91 -8.90 -5.01
N GLU A 123 -1.76 -9.74 -6.05
CA GLU A 123 -2.34 -9.49 -7.38
C GLU A 123 -2.02 -8.10 -7.94
N GLY A 124 -0.72 -7.75 -7.94
CA GLY A 124 -0.24 -6.46 -8.42
C GLY A 124 -0.45 -5.27 -7.46
N GLY A 125 -1.04 -5.49 -6.29
CA GLY A 125 -1.23 -4.43 -5.29
C GLY A 125 0.08 -3.83 -4.80
N GLU A 126 0.12 -2.51 -4.58
CA GLU A 126 1.29 -1.74 -4.13
C GLU A 126 1.05 -1.14 -2.74
N LEU A 127 1.98 -1.35 -1.80
CA LEU A 127 1.92 -0.82 -0.44
C LEU A 127 3.18 -0.03 -0.10
N VAL A 128 3.03 1.23 0.33
CA VAL A 128 4.15 2.10 0.73
C VAL A 128 3.88 2.71 2.10
N LEU A 129 4.68 2.33 3.11
CA LEU A 129 4.48 2.74 4.50
C LEU A 129 5.77 3.13 5.22
N LYS A 130 5.58 3.90 6.32
CA LYS A 130 6.60 4.16 7.34
C LYS A 130 6.13 3.58 8.66
N CYS A 131 6.93 2.75 9.34
CA CYS A 131 6.52 2.22 10.64
C CYS A 131 7.66 2.04 11.63
N GLN A 132 7.29 2.04 12.92
CA GLN A 132 8.12 1.76 14.08
C GLN A 132 7.36 0.74 14.91
N THR A 133 7.81 -0.52 14.89
CA THR A 133 7.06 -1.64 15.49
C THR A 133 8.00 -2.53 16.32
N GLU A 134 7.45 -3.37 17.18
CA GLU A 134 8.21 -4.49 17.75
C GLU A 134 8.30 -5.64 16.76
N GLN A 135 7.21 -5.87 16.01
CA GLN A 135 7.16 -6.90 14.98
C GLN A 135 6.40 -6.42 13.74
N LEU A 136 7.02 -6.60 12.56
CA LEU A 136 6.38 -6.41 11.26
C LEU A 136 6.17 -7.76 10.58
N LEU A 137 4.92 -8.07 10.22
CA LEU A 137 4.56 -9.21 9.39
C LEU A 137 4.36 -8.74 7.96
N VAL A 138 5.04 -9.38 7.00
CA VAL A 138 5.02 -8.99 5.59
C VAL A 138 4.60 -10.18 4.74
N LYS A 139 3.59 -9.99 3.90
CA LYS A 139 3.18 -11.00 2.93
C LYS A 139 3.00 -10.38 1.55
N SER A 140 3.87 -10.73 0.60
CA SER A 140 3.75 -10.31 -0.79
C SER A 140 3.59 -11.53 -1.70
N VAL A 141 2.51 -11.57 -2.48
CA VAL A 141 2.20 -12.72 -3.35
C VAL A 141 1.67 -12.24 -4.71
N THR A 142 1.84 -13.08 -5.74
CA THR A 142 1.26 -12.87 -7.09
C THR A 142 1.53 -11.45 -7.62
N GLY A 143 2.83 -11.07 -7.63
CA GLY A 143 3.25 -9.76 -8.14
C GLY A 143 2.94 -8.57 -7.22
N GLY A 144 2.49 -8.79 -5.98
CA GLY A 144 2.32 -7.71 -5.01
C GLY A 144 3.65 -7.04 -4.66
N GLU A 145 3.64 -5.75 -4.38
CA GLU A 145 4.82 -4.94 -4.07
C GLU A 145 4.65 -4.23 -2.73
N ILE A 146 5.64 -4.41 -1.84
CA ILE A 146 5.62 -3.76 -0.51
C ILE A 146 6.92 -3.00 -0.32
N GLU A 147 6.82 -1.71 -0.02
CA GLU A 147 7.93 -0.87 0.40
C GLU A 147 7.67 -0.34 1.81
N VAL A 148 8.64 -0.58 2.72
CA VAL A 148 8.55 -0.12 4.10
C VAL A 148 9.85 0.57 4.51
N SER A 149 9.72 1.67 5.25
CA SER A 149 10.84 2.37 5.90
C SER A 149 10.59 2.56 7.40
N GLY A 150 11.68 2.76 8.17
CA GLY A 150 11.61 2.91 9.63
C GLY A 150 12.39 1.83 10.36
N PHE A 151 11.81 1.25 11.42
CA PHE A 151 12.48 0.16 12.15
C PHE A 151 11.51 -0.78 12.88
N SER A 152 12.02 -1.99 13.20
CA SER A 152 11.37 -2.97 14.06
C SER A 152 12.43 -3.81 14.79
N ASP A 153 12.07 -4.40 15.91
CA ASP A 153 12.94 -5.43 16.49
C ASP A 153 12.95 -6.69 15.62
N ASN A 154 11.77 -7.12 15.18
CA ASN A 154 11.58 -8.34 14.40
C ASN A 154 10.81 -8.07 13.11
N GLN A 155 11.15 -8.79 12.03
CA GLN A 155 10.30 -8.89 10.86
C GLN A 155 10.22 -10.32 10.34
N ASP A 156 9.01 -10.73 9.97
CA ASP A 156 8.73 -12.02 9.34
C ASP A 156 8.15 -11.80 7.95
N ILE A 157 8.85 -12.30 6.92
CA ILE A 157 8.55 -12.00 5.52
C ILE A 157 8.22 -13.28 4.76
N ILE A 158 7.09 -13.29 4.07
CA ILE A 158 6.68 -14.35 3.16
C ILE A 158 6.46 -13.75 1.77
N ILE A 159 7.23 -14.21 0.80
CA ILE A 159 7.09 -13.82 -0.60
C ILE A 159 6.83 -15.06 -1.44
N ASN A 160 5.77 -15.01 -2.24
CA ASN A 160 5.40 -16.11 -3.14
C ASN A 160 5.07 -15.56 -4.54
N THR A 161 5.28 -16.39 -5.55
CA THR A 161 4.78 -16.19 -6.92
C THR A 161 5.08 -14.77 -7.46
N GLY A 162 6.37 -14.41 -7.46
CA GLY A 162 6.84 -13.14 -8.04
C GLY A 162 6.55 -11.89 -7.23
N GLY A 163 6.10 -11.99 -5.99
CA GLY A 163 5.96 -10.83 -5.10
C GLY A 163 7.30 -10.17 -4.80
N SER A 164 7.29 -8.92 -4.37
CA SER A 164 8.48 -8.15 -4.02
C SER A 164 8.36 -7.44 -2.67
N TYR A 165 9.50 -7.25 -2.00
CA TYR A 165 9.63 -6.50 -0.77
C TYR A 165 10.87 -5.62 -0.77
N ASN A 166 10.69 -4.32 -0.62
CA ASN A 166 11.75 -3.34 -0.43
C ASN A 166 11.76 -2.84 1.03
N GLY A 167 12.55 -3.52 1.86
CA GLY A 167 12.81 -3.16 3.25
C GLY A 167 14.25 -2.67 3.48
N LYS A 168 14.96 -2.21 2.44
CA LYS A 168 16.33 -1.69 2.59
C LYS A 168 16.41 -0.49 3.54
N ALA A 169 15.37 0.36 3.57
CA ALA A 169 15.25 1.50 4.48
C ALA A 169 14.56 1.14 5.81
N PHE A 170 14.22 -0.12 6.03
CA PHE A 170 13.57 -0.62 7.24
C PHE A 170 14.55 -1.43 8.09
N LYS A 171 15.08 -0.81 9.15
CA LYS A 171 16.12 -1.41 9.99
C LYS A 171 15.53 -2.39 11.00
N THR A 172 16.09 -3.60 11.08
CA THR A 172 15.68 -4.60 12.07
C THR A 172 16.88 -5.21 12.80
N LYS A 173 16.61 -5.86 13.94
CA LYS A 173 17.59 -6.72 14.62
C LYS A 173 17.50 -8.14 14.06
N PHE A 174 16.29 -8.70 13.99
CA PHE A 174 16.03 -10.09 13.60
C PHE A 174 15.10 -10.14 12.40
N THR A 175 15.49 -10.89 11.38
CA THR A 175 14.68 -11.09 10.19
C THR A 175 14.54 -12.57 9.85
N THR A 176 13.31 -13.05 9.71
CA THR A 176 13.00 -14.33 9.06
C THR A 176 12.35 -14.06 7.70
N ILE A 177 12.89 -14.66 6.65
CA ILE A 177 12.33 -14.51 5.30
C ILE A 177 12.22 -15.84 4.57
N ALA A 178 11.09 -16.06 3.94
CA ALA A 178 10.83 -17.16 3.03
C ALA A 178 10.40 -16.63 1.66
N VAL A 179 11.17 -16.93 0.61
CA VAL A 179 10.87 -16.62 -0.78
C VAL A 179 10.61 -17.90 -1.55
N ASN A 180 9.42 -18.01 -2.16
CA ASN A 180 9.04 -19.17 -2.95
C ASN A 180 8.56 -18.73 -4.35
N ALA A 181 8.98 -19.49 -5.37
CA ALA A 181 8.55 -19.27 -6.75
C ALA A 181 8.84 -17.86 -7.31
N GLY A 182 10.10 -17.41 -7.21
CA GLY A 182 10.66 -16.32 -8.02
C GLY A 182 10.52 -14.90 -7.48
N GLY A 183 10.15 -14.70 -6.23
CA GLY A 183 10.05 -13.35 -5.64
C GLY A 183 11.41 -12.72 -5.31
N ASN A 184 11.41 -11.41 -5.01
CA ASN A 184 12.61 -10.64 -4.67
C ASN A 184 12.43 -9.88 -3.35
N ALA A 185 13.51 -9.75 -2.59
CA ALA A 185 13.52 -8.96 -1.37
C ALA A 185 14.83 -8.21 -1.16
N GLU A 186 14.72 -6.99 -0.66
CA GLU A 186 15.79 -6.24 -0.04
C GLU A 186 15.45 -6.08 1.45
N ILE A 187 16.32 -6.56 2.34
CA ILE A 187 16.13 -6.51 3.79
C ILE A 187 17.32 -5.88 4.49
N TYR A 188 17.10 -5.26 5.64
CA TYR A 188 18.15 -4.74 6.50
C TYR A 188 18.04 -5.38 7.88
N ALA A 189 19.10 -6.07 8.34
CA ALA A 189 19.15 -6.63 9.68
C ALA A 189 20.55 -6.49 10.29
N THR A 190 20.65 -6.37 11.63
CA THR A 190 21.94 -6.20 12.32
C THR A 190 22.40 -7.45 13.06
N ASP A 191 21.50 -8.24 13.62
CA ASP A 191 21.83 -9.32 14.54
C ASP A 191 21.72 -10.70 13.86
N TYR A 192 20.53 -11.00 13.32
CA TYR A 192 20.28 -12.33 12.78
C TYR A 192 19.35 -12.31 11.57
N VAL A 193 19.70 -13.11 10.56
CA VAL A 193 18.86 -13.39 9.41
C VAL A 193 18.69 -14.89 9.22
N LYS A 194 17.43 -15.35 9.12
CA LYS A 194 17.10 -16.69 8.62
C LYS A 194 16.44 -16.54 7.25
N ALA A 195 17.15 -16.89 6.18
CA ALA A 195 16.68 -16.74 4.81
C ALA A 195 16.49 -18.10 4.12
N ASN A 196 15.27 -18.36 3.66
CA ASN A 196 14.92 -19.54 2.90
C ASN A 196 14.46 -19.14 1.49
N VAL A 197 15.13 -19.60 0.44
CA VAL A 197 14.73 -19.37 -0.95
C VAL A 197 14.45 -20.71 -1.62
N LYS A 198 13.24 -20.86 -2.20
CA LYS A 198 12.81 -22.08 -2.86
C LYS A 198 12.22 -21.78 -4.25
N ALA A 199 12.72 -22.52 -5.25
CA ALA A 199 12.26 -22.40 -6.64
C ALA A 199 12.48 -21.01 -7.24
N GLY A 200 13.71 -20.49 -7.15
CA GLY A 200 14.12 -19.18 -7.65
C GLY A 200 13.83 -18.02 -6.69
N GLY A 201 14.23 -16.83 -7.10
CA GLY A 201 14.13 -15.59 -6.32
C GLY A 201 15.46 -15.08 -5.80
N GLU A 202 15.45 -13.85 -5.29
CA GLU A 202 16.66 -13.20 -4.76
C GLU A 202 16.37 -12.50 -3.44
N VAL A 203 17.28 -12.64 -2.47
CA VAL A 203 17.26 -11.89 -1.20
C VAL A 203 18.59 -11.16 -1.08
N LEU A 204 18.51 -9.81 -1.02
CA LEU A 204 19.65 -8.93 -0.75
C LEU A 204 19.59 -8.51 0.72
N VAL A 205 20.65 -8.79 1.47
CA VAL A 205 20.72 -8.57 2.93
C VAL A 205 21.71 -7.46 3.23
N TYR A 206 21.20 -6.34 3.71
CA TYR A 206 21.95 -5.17 4.18
C TYR A 206 22.10 -5.20 5.71
N GLY A 207 22.90 -4.28 6.28
CA GLY A 207 23.06 -4.11 7.73
C GLY A 207 24.11 -5.01 8.36
N ASN A 208 24.77 -5.85 7.59
CA ASN A 208 25.88 -6.74 8.02
C ASN A 208 25.54 -7.58 9.28
N PRO A 209 24.50 -8.41 9.26
CA PRO A 209 24.04 -9.18 10.41
C PRO A 209 25.15 -10.07 10.99
N ILE A 210 25.20 -10.18 12.33
CA ILE A 210 26.18 -10.99 13.06
C ILE A 210 26.12 -12.46 12.62
N LYS A 211 24.90 -12.98 12.41
CA LYS A 211 24.68 -14.37 11.99
C LYS A 211 23.64 -14.46 10.87
N MET A 212 23.89 -15.34 9.90
CA MET A 212 22.94 -15.70 8.85
C MET A 212 22.81 -17.21 8.72
N ASP A 213 21.57 -17.70 8.74
CA ASP A 213 21.23 -19.08 8.39
C ASP A 213 20.52 -19.08 7.03
N GLU A 214 21.17 -19.67 6.02
CA GLU A 214 20.72 -19.65 4.64
C GLU A 214 20.30 -21.04 4.18
N LYS A 215 19.15 -21.11 3.50
CA LYS A 215 18.72 -22.34 2.81
C LYS A 215 18.23 -22.00 1.40
N LYS A 216 18.80 -22.69 0.40
CA LYS A 216 18.40 -22.57 -1.01
C LYS A 216 17.99 -23.95 -1.53
N VAL A 217 16.84 -24.04 -2.19
CA VAL A 217 16.30 -25.27 -2.76
C VAL A 217 15.76 -24.99 -4.15
N PHE A 218 16.24 -25.71 -5.15
CA PHE A 218 15.89 -25.51 -6.58
C PHE A 218 16.19 -24.09 -7.11
N GLY A 219 17.38 -23.58 -6.83
CA GLY A 219 17.87 -22.29 -7.29
C GLY A 219 17.56 -21.14 -6.33
N GLY A 220 17.80 -19.91 -6.82
CA GLY A 220 17.66 -18.67 -6.06
C GLY A 220 19.00 -18.14 -5.54
N LYS A 221 18.97 -16.89 -5.06
CA LYS A 221 20.14 -16.16 -4.59
C LYS A 221 19.88 -15.53 -3.24
N ILE A 222 20.85 -15.64 -2.34
CA ILE A 222 20.92 -14.89 -1.10
C ILE A 222 22.28 -14.22 -1.10
N LYS A 223 22.34 -12.89 -0.97
CA LYS A 223 23.56 -12.09 -1.02
C LYS A 223 23.62 -11.13 0.15
N ARG A 224 24.77 -11.11 0.84
CA ARG A 224 25.12 -10.05 1.78
C ARG A 224 25.62 -8.84 0.98
N MET A 225 25.08 -7.68 1.27
CA MET A 225 25.40 -6.40 0.62
C MET A 225 26.21 -5.53 1.60
N GLU A 226 27.14 -4.75 1.07
CA GLU A 226 27.93 -3.77 1.82
C GLU A 226 27.15 -2.45 2.03
#